data_d0b1b3907505fa7e9a5dace61a7de1a8
#
_entry.id   d0b1b3907505fa7e9a5dace61a7de1a8
#
_cell.length_a   1.000
_cell.length_b   1.000
_cell.length_c   1.000
_cell.angle_alpha   90.00
_cell.angle_beta   90.00
_cell.angle_gamma   90.00
#
_symmetry.space_group_name_H-M   'P 1'
#
loop_
_entity.id
_entity.type
_entity.pdbx_description
1 polymer ?
#
loop_
_entity_poly.entity_id
_entity_poly.type
_entity_poly.pdbx_seq_one_letter_code
_entity_poly.pdbx_strand_id
1 'polypeptide(L)'
;MLKKERQAYIIQQINIHNKVLSSDLSTQLNVSEDTVRRDLQELSEEGKLIKVHGGALSKSFHFTIQNENIYLLPEKKIIAHKAISLIKDGMFVLLSGGTTIRELVKSLPPKLNATFITVSVPTALELLNHPNSEIIFLGNKLSKNAQMAVGAEVVQRLNEIKADLCFLGTNSFDANEGVTDLEWDVIEVKKAMIRAAHKTVSLSISEKLNTVQRLLVCKPEEIDILITELEPDNETLQAYRDKGITVL
;
A
#
# COMPACT_ATOMS: atom_id res chain seq x y z
N MET A 1 22.09 17.82 11.31
CA MET A 1 20.64 17.66 11.59
C MET A 1 20.44 17.52 13.09
N LEU A 2 19.56 18.32 13.68
CA LEU A 2 19.24 18.24 15.12
C LEU A 2 18.45 16.95 15.42
N LYS A 3 18.53 16.45 16.66
CA LYS A 3 17.83 15.22 17.07
C LYS A 3 16.32 15.27 16.77
N LYS A 4 15.64 16.37 17.09
CA LYS A 4 14.19 16.52 16.83
C LYS A 4 13.84 16.50 15.35
N GLU A 5 14.65 17.11 14.50
CA GLU A 5 14.47 17.09 13.05
C GLU A 5 14.64 15.67 12.50
N ARG A 6 15.64 14.96 13.00
CA ARG A 6 15.90 13.57 12.63
C ARG A 6 14.77 12.64 13.02
N GLN A 7 14.26 12.80 14.24
CA GLN A 7 13.11 12.03 14.72
C GLN A 7 11.82 12.34 13.94
N ALA A 8 11.60 13.61 13.58
CA ALA A 8 10.47 13.99 12.72
C ALA A 8 10.57 13.35 11.33
N TYR A 9 11.76 13.36 10.73
CA TYR A 9 12.03 12.68 9.46
C TYR A 9 11.78 11.18 9.56
N ILE A 10 12.26 10.51 10.61
CA ILE A 10 12.03 9.07 10.85
C ILE A 10 10.52 8.77 10.92
N ILE A 11 9.74 9.57 11.65
CA ILE A 11 8.29 9.40 11.74
C ILE A 11 7.63 9.57 10.38
N GLN A 12 8.04 10.57 9.60
CA GLN A 12 7.53 10.79 8.26
C GLN A 12 7.81 9.56 7.38
N GLN A 13 9.04 9.07 7.32
CA GLN A 13 9.41 7.90 6.52
C GLN A 13 8.61 6.64 6.92
N ILE A 14 8.42 6.43 8.22
CA ILE A 14 7.61 5.30 8.73
C ILE A 14 6.14 5.43 8.31
N ASN A 15 5.59 6.63 8.34
CA ASN A 15 4.20 6.86 7.96
C ASN A 15 3.98 6.71 6.46
N ILE A 16 4.96 7.11 5.65
CA ILE A 16 4.93 6.96 4.20
C ILE A 16 5.04 5.47 3.81
N HIS A 17 6.06 4.80 4.29
CA HIS A 17 6.45 3.46 3.82
C HIS A 17 5.96 2.31 4.71
N ASN A 18 5.29 2.60 5.83
CA ASN A 18 4.81 1.66 6.85
C ASN A 18 5.93 0.90 7.59
N LYS A 19 7.13 0.79 7.03
CA LYS A 19 8.31 0.13 7.57
C LYS A 19 9.57 0.86 7.14
N VAL A 20 10.52 0.96 8.04
CA VAL A 20 11.88 1.46 7.74
C VAL A 20 12.93 0.53 8.32
N LEU A 21 14.08 0.44 7.64
CA LEU A 21 15.25 -0.28 8.13
C LEU A 21 16.23 0.69 8.78
N SER A 22 16.86 0.27 9.87
CA SER A 22 17.86 1.10 10.56
C SER A 22 19.08 1.43 9.68
N SER A 23 19.48 0.48 8.83
CA SER A 23 20.57 0.68 7.85
C SER A 23 20.25 1.77 6.83
N ASP A 24 19.01 1.80 6.33
CA ASP A 24 18.61 2.76 5.31
C ASP A 24 18.50 4.17 5.91
N LEU A 25 17.90 4.27 7.09
CA LEU A 25 17.84 5.53 7.84
C LEU A 25 19.25 6.05 8.19
N SER A 26 20.17 5.15 8.57
CA SER A 26 21.57 5.51 8.85
C SER A 26 22.25 6.16 7.63
N THR A 27 22.05 5.57 6.46
CA THR A 27 22.59 6.09 5.19
C THR A 27 21.92 7.41 4.80
N GLN A 28 20.58 7.48 4.82
CA GLN A 28 19.84 8.69 4.42
C GLN A 28 20.11 9.88 5.33
N LEU A 29 20.28 9.64 6.62
CA LEU A 29 20.50 10.67 7.64
C LEU A 29 21.97 10.99 7.87
N ASN A 30 22.88 10.20 7.28
CA ASN A 30 24.32 10.29 7.48
C ASN A 30 24.72 10.27 8.98
N VAL A 31 24.17 9.30 9.72
CA VAL A 31 24.47 9.03 11.14
C VAL A 31 24.72 7.54 11.36
N SER A 32 25.32 7.17 12.50
CA SER A 32 25.53 5.75 12.81
C SER A 32 24.20 5.00 13.05
N GLU A 33 24.18 3.70 12.75
CA GLU A 33 23.01 2.86 13.08
C GLU A 33 22.65 2.89 14.57
N ASP A 34 23.64 3.03 15.46
CA ASP A 34 23.39 3.16 16.89
C ASP A 34 22.63 4.44 17.24
N THR A 35 22.89 5.54 16.54
CA THR A 35 22.13 6.78 16.68
C THR A 35 20.68 6.55 16.24
N VAL A 36 20.47 5.88 15.09
CA VAL A 36 19.13 5.52 14.62
C VAL A 36 18.42 4.60 15.60
N ARG A 37 19.11 3.58 16.11
CA ARG A 37 18.51 2.63 17.08
C ARG A 37 18.05 3.32 18.36
N ARG A 38 18.78 4.32 18.86
CA ARG A 38 18.38 5.14 20.02
C ARG A 38 17.17 5.99 19.70
N ASP A 39 17.14 6.67 18.55
CA ASP A 39 15.99 7.46 18.14
C ASP A 39 14.74 6.58 18.00
N LEU A 40 14.84 5.40 17.36
CA LEU A 40 13.76 4.44 17.22
C LEU A 40 13.28 3.93 18.59
N GLN A 41 14.20 3.74 19.54
CA GLN A 41 13.85 3.30 20.90
C GLN A 41 13.01 4.37 21.61
N GLU A 42 13.48 5.62 21.63
CA GLU A 42 12.75 6.73 22.25
C GLU A 42 11.39 6.97 21.63
N LEU A 43 11.31 6.98 20.28
CA LEU A 43 10.04 7.13 19.56
C LEU A 43 9.07 5.97 19.83
N SER A 44 9.59 4.77 20.07
CA SER A 44 8.78 3.62 20.47
C SER A 44 8.26 3.76 21.90
N GLU A 45 9.09 4.24 22.84
CA GLU A 45 8.70 4.51 24.23
C GLU A 45 7.66 5.64 24.32
N GLU A 46 7.78 6.66 23.46
CA GLU A 46 6.77 7.70 23.30
C GLU A 46 5.50 7.20 22.58
N GLY A 47 5.50 5.96 22.15
CA GLY A 47 4.35 5.35 21.49
C GLY A 47 4.08 5.85 20.07
N LYS A 48 5.05 6.44 19.39
CA LYS A 48 4.89 6.98 18.04
C LYS A 48 5.09 5.95 16.92
N LEU A 49 5.81 4.86 17.19
CA LEU A 49 6.10 3.77 16.26
C LEU A 49 6.20 2.44 17.01
N ILE A 50 6.35 1.33 16.26
CA ILE A 50 6.64 0.00 16.80
C ILE A 50 8.05 -0.37 16.40
N LYS A 51 8.96 -0.48 17.38
CA LYS A 51 10.33 -0.95 17.13
C LYS A 51 10.34 -2.45 16.89
N VAL A 52 11.04 -2.88 15.84
CA VAL A 52 11.28 -4.28 15.49
C VAL A 52 12.77 -4.53 15.29
N HIS A 53 13.16 -5.80 15.14
CA HIS A 53 14.54 -6.13 14.82
C HIS A 53 14.94 -5.52 13.46
N GLY A 54 16.01 -4.73 13.45
CA GLY A 54 16.55 -4.08 12.25
C GLY A 54 15.80 -2.83 11.77
N GLY A 55 14.76 -2.34 12.50
CA GLY A 55 14.03 -1.15 12.08
C GLY A 55 12.80 -0.80 12.91
N ALA A 56 11.80 -0.23 12.27
CA ALA A 56 10.54 0.11 12.89
C ALA A 56 9.35 0.02 11.92
N LEU A 57 8.14 -0.06 12.48
CA LEU A 57 6.86 -0.17 11.79
C LEU A 57 5.93 0.96 12.19
N SER A 58 5.05 1.37 11.27
CA SER A 58 4.01 2.36 11.54
C SER A 58 2.93 1.78 12.43
N LYS A 59 2.54 2.51 13.47
CA LYS A 59 1.38 2.17 14.30
C LYS A 59 0.08 2.20 13.51
N SER A 60 -0.08 3.15 12.61
CA SER A 60 -1.30 3.29 11.81
C SER A 60 -1.54 2.10 10.89
N PHE A 61 -0.49 1.35 10.55
CA PHE A 61 -0.59 0.13 9.74
C PHE A 61 -0.91 -1.12 10.59
N HIS A 62 -0.34 -1.24 11.80
CA HIS A 62 -0.43 -2.46 12.62
C HIS A 62 -1.65 -2.57 13.51
N PHE A 63 -2.22 -1.44 13.97
CA PHE A 63 -3.40 -1.43 14.85
C PHE A 63 -4.69 -1.10 14.09
N THR A 64 -4.77 -1.46 12.85
CA THR A 64 -5.75 -0.98 11.88
C THR A 64 -7.20 -1.37 12.15
N ILE A 65 -7.49 -2.30 13.05
CA ILE A 65 -8.88 -2.68 13.35
C ILE A 65 -9.57 -1.64 14.25
N GLN A 66 -8.80 -0.83 14.99
CA GLN A 66 -9.35 0.13 15.97
C GLN A 66 -8.74 1.54 15.92
N ASN A 67 -7.86 1.86 14.95
CA ASN A 67 -7.13 3.13 15.00
C ASN A 67 -7.79 4.19 14.10
N GLU A 68 -8.28 5.26 14.72
CA GLU A 68 -8.83 6.44 14.04
C GLU A 68 -7.74 7.34 13.44
N ASN A 69 -6.47 7.18 13.81
CA ASN A 69 -5.35 8.01 13.36
C ASN A 69 -4.63 7.42 12.15
N ILE A 70 -5.29 7.41 11.01
CA ILE A 70 -4.68 7.05 9.73
C ILE A 70 -3.91 8.25 9.17
N TYR A 71 -2.62 8.04 8.86
CA TYR A 71 -1.78 9.06 8.24
C TYR A 71 -2.35 9.50 6.89
N LEU A 72 -2.47 10.81 6.64
CA LEU A 72 -3.04 11.41 5.44
C LEU A 72 -4.40 10.81 5.07
N LEU A 73 -5.31 10.74 6.06
CA LEU A 73 -6.66 10.20 5.85
C LEU A 73 -7.48 11.02 4.83
N PRO A 74 -7.45 12.37 4.83
CA PRO A 74 -8.15 13.15 3.81
C PRO A 74 -7.71 12.81 2.39
N GLU A 75 -6.41 12.71 2.14
CA GLU A 75 -5.81 12.37 0.84
C GLU A 75 -6.25 10.97 0.39
N LYS A 76 -6.24 9.99 1.29
CA LYS A 76 -6.69 8.62 1.01
C LYS A 76 -8.18 8.54 0.69
N LYS A 77 -9.01 9.40 1.28
CA LYS A 77 -10.43 9.51 0.93
C LYS A 77 -10.64 10.06 -0.47
N ILE A 78 -9.83 11.06 -0.90
CA ILE A 78 -9.85 11.57 -2.27
C ILE A 78 -9.50 10.44 -3.25
N ILE A 79 -8.41 9.71 -3.00
CA ILE A 79 -8.00 8.56 -3.81
C ILE A 79 -9.10 7.50 -3.87
N ALA A 80 -9.67 7.14 -2.74
CA ALA A 80 -10.76 6.16 -2.65
C ALA A 80 -11.97 6.59 -3.48
N HIS A 81 -12.36 7.87 -3.41
CA HIS A 81 -13.50 8.40 -4.16
C HIS A 81 -13.26 8.36 -5.69
N LYS A 82 -12.05 8.73 -6.14
CA LYS A 82 -11.66 8.58 -7.55
C LYS A 82 -11.70 7.10 -8.00
N ALA A 83 -11.21 6.18 -7.17
CA ALA A 83 -11.12 4.74 -7.48
C ALA A 83 -12.50 4.06 -7.63
N ILE A 84 -13.51 4.47 -6.86
CA ILE A 84 -14.87 3.91 -6.92
C ILE A 84 -15.46 4.03 -8.33
N SER A 85 -15.19 5.12 -9.06
CA SER A 85 -15.72 5.36 -10.40
C SER A 85 -15.35 4.26 -11.42
N LEU A 86 -14.31 3.49 -11.14
CA LEU A 86 -13.84 2.40 -11.98
C LEU A 86 -14.60 1.08 -11.75
N ILE A 87 -15.26 0.93 -10.59
CA ILE A 87 -15.91 -0.33 -10.19
C ILE A 87 -17.38 -0.31 -10.66
N LYS A 88 -17.80 -1.40 -11.31
CA LYS A 88 -19.16 -1.56 -11.83
C LYS A 88 -19.76 -2.88 -11.34
N ASP A 89 -21.09 -2.97 -11.40
CA ASP A 89 -21.81 -4.21 -11.09
C ASP A 89 -21.32 -5.37 -11.96
N GLY A 90 -21.23 -6.54 -11.34
CA GLY A 90 -20.79 -7.78 -11.97
C GLY A 90 -19.28 -7.96 -12.12
N MET A 91 -18.47 -6.96 -11.75
CA MET A 91 -17.00 -7.07 -11.84
C MET A 91 -16.41 -8.00 -10.78
N PHE A 92 -15.32 -8.65 -11.17
CA PHE A 92 -14.37 -9.34 -10.29
C PHE A 92 -13.22 -8.38 -9.98
N VAL A 93 -13.09 -7.99 -8.71
CA VAL A 93 -12.15 -6.95 -8.28
C VAL A 93 -11.17 -7.51 -7.25
N LEU A 94 -9.88 -7.53 -7.60
CA LEU A 94 -8.80 -7.87 -6.68
C LEU A 94 -8.42 -6.64 -5.85
N LEU A 95 -8.40 -6.81 -4.54
CA LEU A 95 -8.00 -5.77 -3.59
C LEU A 95 -6.79 -6.24 -2.79
N SER A 96 -5.70 -5.49 -2.85
CA SER A 96 -4.55 -5.73 -1.98
C SER A 96 -4.80 -5.25 -0.54
N GLY A 97 -3.75 -5.06 0.23
CA GLY A 97 -3.82 -4.47 1.56
C GLY A 97 -3.44 -2.98 1.59
N GLY A 98 -3.62 -2.39 2.76
CA GLY A 98 -3.22 -1.02 3.05
C GLY A 98 -4.39 -0.11 3.41
N THR A 99 -4.05 1.01 4.06
CA THR A 99 -5.06 1.94 4.58
C THR A 99 -5.85 2.65 3.48
N THR A 100 -5.25 2.92 2.32
CA THR A 100 -5.94 3.50 1.15
C THR A 100 -6.97 2.52 0.57
N ILE A 101 -6.63 1.24 0.47
CA ILE A 101 -7.56 0.18 0.04
C ILE A 101 -8.74 0.07 1.00
N ARG A 102 -8.49 0.17 2.32
CA ARG A 102 -9.59 0.15 3.30
C ARG A 102 -10.51 1.36 3.16
N GLU A 103 -9.98 2.54 2.88
CA GLU A 103 -10.82 3.72 2.62
C GLU A 103 -11.63 3.55 1.32
N LEU A 104 -11.07 2.90 0.29
CA LEU A 104 -11.84 2.52 -0.90
C LEU A 104 -13.02 1.61 -0.51
N VAL A 105 -12.78 0.56 0.27
CA VAL A 105 -13.84 -0.37 0.69
C VAL A 105 -14.93 0.32 1.52
N LYS A 106 -14.55 1.18 2.48
CA LYS A 106 -15.52 1.96 3.28
C LYS A 106 -16.39 2.89 2.44
N SER A 107 -15.88 3.32 1.30
CA SER A 107 -16.53 4.28 0.42
C SER A 107 -17.37 3.60 -0.68
N LEU A 108 -17.39 2.26 -0.75
CA LEU A 108 -18.16 1.53 -1.76
C LEU A 108 -19.67 1.83 -1.62
N PRO A 109 -20.37 2.10 -2.75
CA PRO A 109 -21.80 2.32 -2.72
C PRO A 109 -22.55 1.07 -2.20
N PRO A 110 -23.47 1.18 -1.24
CA PRO A 110 -24.16 0.02 -0.67
C PRO A 110 -24.93 -0.83 -1.68
N LYS A 111 -25.29 -0.26 -2.82
CA LYS A 111 -26.03 -0.95 -3.90
C LYS A 111 -25.12 -1.67 -4.89
N LEU A 112 -23.81 -1.45 -4.83
CA LEU A 112 -22.85 -2.08 -5.74
C LEU A 112 -22.88 -3.60 -5.56
N ASN A 113 -23.04 -4.32 -6.66
CA ASN A 113 -23.02 -5.77 -6.70
C ASN A 113 -21.80 -6.25 -7.48
N ALA A 114 -20.71 -6.52 -6.79
CA ALA A 114 -19.45 -6.99 -7.37
C ALA A 114 -18.86 -8.12 -6.50
N THR A 115 -17.98 -8.92 -7.09
CA THR A 115 -17.20 -9.91 -6.35
C THR A 115 -15.84 -9.35 -6.00
N PHE A 116 -15.56 -9.21 -4.72
CA PHE A 116 -14.26 -8.74 -4.23
C PHE A 116 -13.40 -9.92 -3.78
N ILE A 117 -12.17 -9.95 -4.27
CA ILE A 117 -11.19 -10.97 -3.92
C ILE A 117 -10.04 -10.27 -3.22
N THR A 118 -9.64 -10.72 -2.05
CA THR A 118 -8.53 -10.12 -1.31
C THR A 118 -7.67 -11.16 -0.61
N VAL A 119 -6.41 -10.81 -0.41
CA VAL A 119 -5.42 -11.53 0.38
C VAL A 119 -5.18 -10.85 1.74
N SER A 120 -5.74 -9.66 1.94
CA SER A 120 -5.54 -8.82 3.14
C SER A 120 -6.62 -9.08 4.17
N VAL A 121 -6.22 -9.46 5.38
CA VAL A 121 -7.14 -9.68 6.50
C VAL A 121 -7.91 -8.41 6.87
N PRO A 122 -7.28 -7.22 7.04
CA PRO A 122 -8.02 -6.00 7.33
C PRO A 122 -8.99 -5.58 6.22
N THR A 123 -8.62 -5.80 4.95
CA THR A 123 -9.50 -5.52 3.81
C THR A 123 -10.71 -6.46 3.78
N ALA A 124 -10.49 -7.76 4.05
CA ALA A 124 -11.58 -8.73 4.14
C ALA A 124 -12.57 -8.38 5.26
N LEU A 125 -12.07 -8.02 6.44
CA LEU A 125 -12.92 -7.61 7.56
C LEU A 125 -13.74 -6.35 7.25
N GLU A 126 -13.17 -5.40 6.53
CA GLU A 126 -13.89 -4.19 6.13
C GLU A 126 -14.99 -4.52 5.09
N LEU A 127 -14.70 -5.41 4.13
CA LEU A 127 -15.64 -5.86 3.11
C LEU A 127 -16.87 -6.57 3.71
N LEU A 128 -16.72 -7.27 4.84
CA LEU A 128 -17.86 -7.96 5.50
C LEU A 128 -18.99 -7.01 5.90
N ASN A 129 -18.72 -5.72 5.99
CA ASN A 129 -19.74 -4.71 6.26
C ASN A 129 -20.53 -4.29 5.00
N HIS A 130 -20.09 -4.70 3.79
CA HIS A 130 -20.78 -4.34 2.55
C HIS A 130 -21.94 -5.28 2.27
N PRO A 131 -23.19 -4.76 2.08
CA PRO A 131 -24.41 -5.58 2.11
C PRO A 131 -24.62 -6.45 0.87
N ASN A 132 -24.10 -6.07 -0.30
CA ASN A 132 -24.48 -6.67 -1.58
C ASN A 132 -23.32 -7.28 -2.37
N SER A 133 -22.12 -7.36 -1.80
CA SER A 133 -20.95 -7.90 -2.50
C SER A 133 -20.64 -9.32 -2.06
N GLU A 134 -20.20 -10.15 -3.01
CA GLU A 134 -19.56 -11.42 -2.70
C GLU A 134 -18.11 -11.17 -2.32
N ILE A 135 -17.61 -11.90 -1.31
CA ILE A 135 -16.27 -11.72 -0.78
C ILE A 135 -15.54 -13.06 -0.80
N ILE A 136 -14.41 -13.08 -1.50
CA ILE A 136 -13.50 -14.21 -1.55
C ILE A 136 -12.19 -13.82 -0.86
N PHE A 137 -11.89 -14.47 0.26
CA PHE A 137 -10.62 -14.30 0.94
C PHE A 137 -9.68 -15.44 0.59
N LEU A 138 -8.55 -15.11 -0.04
CA LEU A 138 -7.48 -16.07 -0.33
C LEU A 138 -6.54 -16.13 0.87
N GLY A 139 -6.80 -17.10 1.74
CA GLY A 139 -6.02 -17.32 2.96
C GLY A 139 -4.88 -18.32 2.76
N ASN A 140 -3.91 -18.30 3.65
CA ASN A 140 -2.87 -19.27 3.92
C ASN A 140 -1.96 -18.74 5.05
N LYS A 141 -0.63 -18.96 4.95
CA LYS A 141 0.38 -18.35 5.84
C LYS A 141 0.21 -16.83 5.84
N LEU A 142 0.21 -16.22 7.02
CA LEU A 142 0.07 -14.77 7.16
C LEU A 142 1.43 -14.09 7.38
N SER A 143 1.72 -13.05 6.59
CA SER A 143 2.71 -12.05 6.97
C SER A 143 2.12 -11.18 8.08
N LYS A 144 2.74 -11.22 9.27
CA LYS A 144 2.30 -10.39 10.41
C LYS A 144 2.46 -8.90 10.12
N ASN A 145 3.51 -8.52 9.39
CA ASN A 145 3.80 -7.12 9.07
C ASN A 145 2.82 -6.57 8.04
N ALA A 146 2.57 -7.30 6.97
CA ALA A 146 1.67 -6.87 5.91
C ALA A 146 0.19 -7.17 6.20
N GLN A 147 -0.10 -8.00 7.21
CA GLN A 147 -1.45 -8.46 7.56
C GLN A 147 -2.18 -9.08 6.36
N MET A 148 -1.44 -9.81 5.53
CA MET A 148 -1.97 -10.45 4.33
C MET A 148 -1.47 -11.88 4.20
N ALA A 149 -2.23 -12.69 3.48
CA ALA A 149 -1.86 -14.04 3.14
C ALA A 149 -0.72 -14.04 2.11
N VAL A 150 0.26 -14.92 2.34
CA VAL A 150 1.47 -15.05 1.51
C VAL A 150 1.80 -16.54 1.30
N GLY A 151 2.71 -16.79 0.37
CA GLY A 151 3.22 -18.13 0.08
C GLY A 151 2.74 -18.68 -1.27
N ALA A 152 3.32 -19.81 -1.67
CA ALA A 152 3.13 -20.39 -3.00
C ALA A 152 1.67 -20.75 -3.32
N GLU A 153 0.90 -21.21 -2.33
CA GLU A 153 -0.51 -21.56 -2.52
C GLU A 153 -1.37 -20.35 -2.85
N VAL A 154 -1.12 -19.19 -2.21
CA VAL A 154 -1.81 -17.93 -2.53
C VAL A 154 -1.48 -17.49 -3.96
N VAL A 155 -0.20 -17.55 -4.34
CA VAL A 155 0.25 -17.24 -5.70
C VAL A 155 -0.39 -18.18 -6.71
N GLN A 156 -0.46 -19.47 -6.42
CA GLN A 156 -1.11 -20.46 -7.30
C GLN A 156 -2.59 -20.13 -7.49
N ARG A 157 -3.33 -19.85 -6.41
CA ARG A 157 -4.75 -19.48 -6.49
C ARG A 157 -4.97 -18.19 -7.28
N LEU A 158 -4.12 -17.20 -7.10
CA LEU A 158 -4.19 -15.97 -7.88
C LEU A 158 -3.98 -16.23 -9.39
N ASN A 159 -3.09 -17.15 -9.75
CA ASN A 159 -2.86 -17.50 -11.17
C ASN A 159 -4.06 -18.19 -11.84
N GLU A 160 -5.02 -18.70 -11.08
CA GLU A 160 -6.26 -19.32 -11.56
C GLU A 160 -7.39 -18.27 -11.77
N ILE A 161 -7.18 -17.02 -11.36
CA ILE A 161 -8.17 -15.93 -11.39
C ILE A 161 -7.94 -15.06 -12.63
N LYS A 162 -9.04 -14.56 -13.18
CA LYS A 162 -9.05 -13.48 -14.17
C LYS A 162 -9.99 -12.39 -13.68
N ALA A 163 -9.41 -11.40 -13.03
CA ALA A 163 -10.16 -10.26 -12.51
C ALA A 163 -10.24 -9.13 -13.54
N ASP A 164 -11.27 -8.31 -13.43
CA ASP A 164 -11.40 -7.11 -14.27
C ASP A 164 -10.43 -6.02 -13.83
N LEU A 165 -10.31 -5.83 -12.51
CA LEU A 165 -9.47 -4.80 -11.88
C LEU A 165 -8.65 -5.39 -10.73
N CYS A 166 -7.41 -4.94 -10.61
CA CYS A 166 -6.59 -5.09 -9.41
C CYS A 166 -6.27 -3.73 -8.82
N PHE A 167 -6.76 -3.45 -7.63
CA PHE A 167 -6.34 -2.27 -6.87
C PHE A 167 -5.15 -2.61 -5.98
N LEU A 168 -4.03 -1.99 -6.27
CA LEU A 168 -2.77 -2.20 -5.60
C LEU A 168 -2.48 -1.05 -4.63
N GLY A 169 -2.44 -1.35 -3.34
CA GLY A 169 -1.88 -0.43 -2.34
C GLY A 169 -0.36 -0.36 -2.49
N THR A 170 0.15 0.83 -2.76
CA THR A 170 1.55 1.03 -3.15
C THR A 170 2.36 1.61 -1.99
N ASN A 171 3.56 1.09 -1.78
CA ASN A 171 4.49 1.60 -0.78
C ASN A 171 5.49 2.61 -1.36
N SER A 172 5.90 2.41 -2.60
CA SER A 172 6.79 3.31 -3.34
C SER A 172 6.54 3.12 -4.82
N PHE A 173 6.49 4.21 -5.58
CA PHE A 173 6.33 4.18 -7.01
C PHE A 173 7.18 5.28 -7.66
N ASP A 174 8.09 4.88 -8.52
CA ASP A 174 8.91 5.76 -9.33
C ASP A 174 8.61 5.51 -10.82
N ALA A 175 8.57 6.57 -11.60
CA ALA A 175 8.20 6.50 -13.02
C ALA A 175 9.22 5.73 -13.89
N ASN A 176 10.45 5.53 -13.42
CA ASN A 176 11.48 4.76 -14.12
C ASN A 176 11.71 3.39 -13.49
N GLU A 177 11.76 3.33 -12.16
CA GLU A 177 12.07 2.11 -11.41
C GLU A 177 10.84 1.22 -11.18
N GLY A 178 9.61 1.77 -11.31
CA GLY A 178 8.37 1.04 -11.09
C GLY A 178 7.89 1.02 -9.65
N VAL A 179 6.99 0.09 -9.36
CA VAL A 179 6.46 -0.14 -8.01
C VAL A 179 7.43 -1.02 -7.24
N THR A 180 7.82 -0.57 -6.05
CA THR A 180 8.81 -1.27 -5.20
C THR A 180 8.30 -1.45 -3.77
N ASP A 181 8.85 -2.45 -3.06
CA ASP A 181 8.47 -2.81 -1.69
C ASP A 181 9.69 -3.34 -0.90
N LEU A 182 9.49 -3.77 0.35
CA LEU A 182 10.54 -4.27 1.25
C LEU A 182 10.38 -5.76 1.64
N GLU A 183 9.26 -6.41 1.33
CA GLU A 183 8.96 -7.75 1.83
C GLU A 183 8.81 -8.77 0.70
N TRP A 184 9.74 -9.74 0.61
CA TRP A 184 9.77 -10.78 -0.43
C TRP A 184 8.45 -11.52 -0.61
N ASP A 185 7.89 -12.04 0.48
CA ASP A 185 6.66 -12.82 0.42
C ASP A 185 5.47 -11.98 -0.11
N VAL A 186 5.45 -10.69 0.23
CA VAL A 186 4.41 -9.74 -0.22
C VAL A 186 4.55 -9.44 -1.70
N ILE A 187 5.78 -9.28 -2.19
CA ILE A 187 6.07 -8.95 -3.58
C ILE A 187 5.58 -10.06 -4.51
N GLU A 188 5.84 -11.31 -4.19
CA GLU A 188 5.41 -12.44 -5.02
C GLU A 188 3.87 -12.51 -5.13
N VAL A 189 3.15 -12.19 -4.05
CA VAL A 189 1.69 -12.09 -4.08
C VAL A 189 1.25 -10.90 -4.92
N LYS A 190 1.85 -9.71 -4.77
CA LYS A 190 1.51 -8.54 -5.57
C LYS A 190 1.76 -8.78 -7.06
N LYS A 191 2.87 -9.41 -7.44
CA LYS A 191 3.14 -9.84 -8.83
C LYS A 191 2.06 -10.76 -9.36
N ALA A 192 1.61 -11.73 -8.57
CA ALA A 192 0.54 -12.63 -8.97
C ALA A 192 -0.80 -11.90 -9.12
N MET A 193 -1.11 -10.94 -8.25
CA MET A 193 -2.32 -10.11 -8.35
C MET A 193 -2.33 -9.28 -9.64
N ILE A 194 -1.19 -8.68 -10.00
CA ILE A 194 -1.05 -7.91 -11.26
C ILE A 194 -1.33 -8.81 -12.46
N ARG A 195 -0.71 -9.99 -12.51
CA ARG A 195 -0.93 -10.96 -13.61
C ARG A 195 -2.35 -11.52 -13.68
N ALA A 196 -3.07 -11.52 -12.57
CA ALA A 196 -4.43 -12.05 -12.46
C ALA A 196 -5.52 -11.07 -12.92
N ALA A 197 -5.18 -9.83 -13.27
CA ALA A 197 -6.15 -8.81 -13.61
C ALA A 197 -5.96 -8.26 -15.03
N HIS A 198 -7.05 -7.81 -15.64
CA HIS A 198 -7.03 -7.13 -16.92
C HIS A 198 -6.43 -5.73 -16.82
N LYS A 199 -6.70 -5.03 -15.71
CA LYS A 199 -6.14 -3.70 -15.43
C LYS A 199 -5.64 -3.63 -14.01
N THR A 200 -4.46 -3.05 -13.86
CA THR A 200 -3.83 -2.77 -12.57
C THR A 200 -3.94 -1.28 -12.24
N VAL A 201 -4.53 -0.98 -11.10
CA VAL A 201 -4.73 0.37 -10.58
C VAL A 201 -3.86 0.56 -9.34
N SER A 202 -2.86 1.41 -9.42
CA SER A 202 -2.04 1.79 -8.26
C SER A 202 -2.72 2.91 -7.47
N LEU A 203 -3.00 2.67 -6.19
CA LEU A 203 -3.48 3.69 -5.25
C LEU A 203 -2.32 4.19 -4.41
N SER A 204 -1.91 5.43 -4.63
CA SER A 204 -0.72 6.00 -4.00
C SER A 204 -0.94 7.45 -3.58
N ILE A 205 -0.66 7.78 -2.32
CA ILE A 205 -0.50 9.18 -1.93
C ILE A 205 0.73 9.78 -2.61
N SER A 206 0.70 11.07 -2.91
CA SER A 206 1.77 11.76 -3.63
C SER A 206 3.14 11.64 -2.96
N GLU A 207 3.20 11.57 -1.64
CA GLU A 207 4.45 11.39 -0.90
C GLU A 207 5.17 10.06 -1.18
N LYS A 208 4.47 9.08 -1.76
CA LYS A 208 5.05 7.79 -2.17
C LYS A 208 5.54 7.77 -3.61
N LEU A 209 5.19 8.79 -4.38
CA LEU A 209 5.66 8.96 -5.75
C LEU A 209 7.13 9.43 -5.76
N ASN A 210 7.85 9.07 -6.82
CA ASN A 210 9.27 9.35 -6.97
C ASN A 210 10.11 8.78 -5.80
N THR A 211 9.66 7.68 -5.21
CA THR A 211 10.38 6.95 -4.17
C THR A 211 10.61 5.50 -4.59
N VAL A 212 11.73 4.93 -4.14
CA VAL A 212 12.18 3.58 -4.50
C VAL A 212 12.51 2.80 -3.24
N GLN A 213 12.06 1.55 -3.18
CA GLN A 213 12.44 0.56 -2.19
C GLN A 213 13.32 -0.53 -2.83
N ARG A 214 13.83 -1.47 -2.02
CA ARG A 214 14.87 -2.42 -2.46
C ARG A 214 14.41 -3.49 -3.43
N LEU A 215 13.13 -3.81 -3.46
CA LEU A 215 12.62 -4.97 -4.19
C LEU A 215 11.54 -4.55 -5.19
N LEU A 216 11.72 -4.95 -6.43
CA LEU A 216 10.79 -4.63 -7.52
C LEU A 216 9.53 -5.50 -7.44
N VAL A 217 8.38 -4.85 -7.43
CA VAL A 217 7.06 -5.48 -7.61
C VAL A 217 6.74 -5.61 -9.10
N CYS A 218 6.74 -4.48 -9.83
CA CYS A 218 6.46 -4.44 -11.25
C CYS A 218 7.09 -3.20 -11.90
N LYS A 219 7.28 -3.26 -13.21
CA LYS A 219 7.71 -2.11 -14.02
C LYS A 219 6.58 -1.08 -14.14
N PRO A 220 6.90 0.19 -14.47
CA PRO A 220 5.86 1.21 -14.65
C PRO A 220 4.79 0.82 -15.67
N GLU A 221 5.18 0.17 -16.76
CA GLU A 221 4.34 -0.23 -17.88
C GLU A 221 3.31 -1.32 -17.52
N GLU A 222 3.46 -1.96 -16.35
CA GLU A 222 2.50 -2.95 -15.82
C GLU A 222 1.38 -2.29 -14.98
N ILE A 223 1.43 -0.95 -14.81
CA ILE A 223 0.39 -0.16 -14.15
C ILE A 223 -0.41 0.59 -15.22
N ASP A 224 -1.68 0.27 -15.34
CA ASP A 224 -2.57 0.93 -16.30
C ASP A 224 -3.04 2.30 -15.79
N ILE A 225 -3.33 2.38 -14.48
CA ILE A 225 -3.90 3.58 -13.88
C ILE A 225 -3.18 3.89 -12.56
N LEU A 226 -2.76 5.14 -12.40
CA LEU A 226 -2.32 5.71 -11.13
C LEU A 226 -3.40 6.65 -10.60
N ILE A 227 -3.83 6.40 -9.37
CA ILE A 227 -4.74 7.30 -8.65
C ILE A 227 -4.03 7.89 -7.44
N THR A 228 -4.00 9.21 -7.40
CA THR A 228 -3.45 10.00 -6.30
C THR A 228 -4.41 11.11 -5.90
N GLU A 229 -4.16 11.78 -4.80
CA GLU A 229 -4.95 12.94 -4.35
C GLU A 229 -4.69 14.19 -5.19
N LEU A 230 -3.59 14.24 -5.94
CA LEU A 230 -3.25 15.37 -6.81
C LEU A 230 -4.21 15.44 -8.00
N GLU A 231 -4.31 16.63 -8.59
CA GLU A 231 -5.01 16.81 -9.87
C GLU A 231 -4.25 16.12 -11.00
N PRO A 232 -4.94 15.52 -11.99
CA PRO A 232 -4.29 14.72 -13.04
C PRO A 232 -3.26 15.46 -13.89
N ASP A 233 -3.34 16.77 -14.00
CA ASP A 233 -2.42 17.66 -14.76
C ASP A 233 -1.24 18.16 -13.93
N ASN A 234 -1.15 17.81 -12.65
CA ASN A 234 -0.04 18.19 -11.77
C ASN A 234 1.30 17.78 -12.40
N GLU A 235 2.27 18.69 -12.36
CA GLU A 235 3.62 18.50 -12.95
C GLU A 235 4.35 17.27 -12.38
N THR A 236 4.17 16.97 -11.09
CA THR A 236 4.76 15.77 -10.45
C THR A 236 4.36 14.47 -11.15
N LEU A 237 3.21 14.46 -11.82
CA LEU A 237 2.63 13.28 -12.48
C LEU A 237 3.03 13.17 -13.96
N GLN A 238 3.76 14.15 -14.51
CA GLN A 238 4.12 14.17 -15.93
C GLN A 238 4.91 12.93 -16.33
N ALA A 239 5.91 12.54 -15.55
CA ALA A 239 6.75 11.39 -15.84
C ALA A 239 5.96 10.07 -15.93
N TYR A 240 4.87 9.93 -15.17
CA TYR A 240 3.97 8.75 -15.23
C TYR A 240 3.10 8.77 -16.47
N ARG A 241 2.57 9.95 -16.88
CA ARG A 241 1.83 10.12 -18.13
C ARG A 241 2.69 9.80 -19.34
N ASP A 242 3.96 10.22 -19.33
CA ASP A 242 4.92 9.96 -20.43
C ASP A 242 5.23 8.45 -20.58
N LYS A 243 5.01 7.64 -19.54
CA LYS A 243 5.07 6.17 -19.58
C LYS A 243 3.78 5.52 -20.07
N GLY A 244 2.77 6.30 -20.43
CA GLY A 244 1.47 5.80 -20.89
C GLY A 244 0.50 5.43 -19.77
N ILE A 245 0.82 5.74 -18.51
CA ILE A 245 -0.04 5.48 -17.36
C ILE A 245 -1.18 6.51 -17.34
N THR A 246 -2.41 6.03 -17.28
CA THR A 246 -3.56 6.92 -17.06
C THR A 246 -3.53 7.45 -15.63
N VAL A 247 -3.58 8.77 -15.45
CA VAL A 247 -3.56 9.39 -14.12
C VAL A 247 -4.94 9.99 -13.80
N LEU A 248 -5.46 9.69 -12.62
CA LEU A 248 -6.74 10.18 -12.12
C LEU A 248 -6.59 10.95 -10.80
#